data_70cd50affd69c40ec56a60549615be08
#
_entry.id   70cd50affd69c40ec56a60549615be08
#
_cell.length_a   1.000
_cell.length_b   1.000
_cell.length_c   1.000
_cell.angle_alpha   90.00
_cell.angle_beta   90.00
_cell.angle_gamma   90.00
#
_symmetry.space_group_name_H-M   'P 1'
#
loop_
_entity.id
_entity.type
_entity.pdbx_description
1 polymer ?
#
loop_
_entity_poly.entity_id
_entity_poly.type
_entity_poly.pdbx_seq_one_letter_code
_entity_poly.pdbx_strand_id
1 'polypeptide(L)'
;MANSIGAFFSFASLNEKLVDASYFISPIVDMEQLICNMMRWAGVSEAELAEKLEIPTTFGETLSWEYLCYVREHPVSWEIPTHILYGEKDDLTSMETIKAFAKKNNAELTVMPGGEHWFHTKEQMQFLDNWIKNRRPCKETENKDGLASPAYSSGNRAGADGLRHQKSC
;
A
#
# COMPACT_ATOMS: atom_id res chain seq x y z
N MET A 1 -3.84 3.96 -0.25
CA MET A 1 -3.66 3.59 1.17
C MET A 1 -3.83 2.09 1.30
N ALA A 2 -2.96 1.43 2.08
CA ALA A 2 -3.03 -0.01 2.36
C ALA A 2 -2.61 -0.31 3.80
N ASN A 3 -2.99 -1.49 4.31
CA ASN A 3 -2.60 -1.97 5.63
C ASN A 3 -1.93 -3.34 5.53
N SER A 4 -1.13 -3.68 6.53
CA SER A 4 -0.53 -5.01 6.70
C SER A 4 0.09 -5.56 5.41
N ILE A 5 -0.26 -6.77 5.01
CA ILE A 5 0.20 -7.44 3.77
C ILE A 5 -0.21 -6.68 2.49
N GLY A 6 -1.29 -5.88 2.54
CA GLY A 6 -1.68 -5.03 1.41
C GLY A 6 -0.63 -3.99 1.03
N ALA A 7 0.19 -3.56 1.99
CA ALA A 7 1.33 -2.69 1.71
C ALA A 7 2.40 -3.45 0.89
N PHE A 8 2.71 -4.70 1.24
CA PHE A 8 3.66 -5.52 0.50
C PHE A 8 3.23 -5.72 -0.96
N PHE A 9 1.97 -6.03 -1.20
CA PHE A 9 1.44 -6.15 -2.57
C PHE A 9 1.45 -4.81 -3.31
N SER A 10 1.31 -3.68 -2.60
CA SER A 10 1.46 -2.36 -3.21
C SER A 10 2.88 -2.13 -3.71
N PHE A 11 3.91 -2.55 -2.94
CA PHE A 11 5.31 -2.46 -3.38
C PHE A 11 5.58 -3.28 -4.65
N ALA A 12 4.95 -4.46 -4.77
CA ALA A 12 5.12 -5.34 -5.90
C ALA A 12 4.35 -4.91 -7.17
N SER A 13 3.25 -4.15 -7.02
CA SER A 13 2.30 -3.89 -8.10
C SER A 13 2.27 -2.46 -8.60
N LEU A 14 2.63 -1.48 -7.76
CA LEU A 14 2.55 -0.07 -8.09
C LEU A 14 3.92 0.48 -8.45
N ASN A 15 3.94 1.43 -9.37
CA ASN A 15 5.13 2.17 -9.73
C ASN A 15 4.91 3.69 -9.52
N GLU A 16 5.99 4.44 -9.51
CA GLU A 16 6.02 5.89 -9.26
C GLU A 16 5.13 6.71 -10.19
N LYS A 17 4.85 6.21 -11.38
CA LYS A 17 4.03 6.94 -12.37
C LYS A 17 2.54 6.89 -12.08
N LEU A 18 2.11 5.99 -11.19
CA LEU A 18 0.69 5.73 -10.90
C LEU A 18 0.23 6.32 -9.58
N VAL A 19 1.15 6.69 -8.68
CA VAL A 19 0.84 7.08 -7.31
C VAL A 19 1.72 8.25 -6.86
N ASP A 20 1.09 9.35 -6.44
CA ASP A 20 1.80 10.54 -5.97
C ASP A 20 2.31 10.40 -4.53
N ALA A 21 1.57 9.67 -3.68
CA ALA A 21 1.94 9.39 -2.30
C ALA A 21 1.28 8.12 -1.78
N SER A 22 1.89 7.47 -0.81
CA SER A 22 1.36 6.28 -0.17
C SER A 22 1.16 6.47 1.34
N TYR A 23 0.15 5.80 1.86
CA TYR A 23 -0.23 5.80 3.27
C TYR A 23 -0.39 4.36 3.72
N PHE A 24 0.47 3.91 4.60
CA PHE A 24 0.50 2.54 5.08
C PHE A 24 0.21 2.46 6.58
N ILE A 25 -0.58 1.48 6.98
CA ILE A 25 -0.96 1.20 8.37
C ILE A 25 -0.40 -0.16 8.73
N SER A 26 0.46 -0.23 9.73
CA SER A 26 1.15 -1.47 10.15
C SER A 26 1.64 -2.30 8.96
N PRO A 27 2.44 -1.73 8.04
CA PRO A 27 2.79 -2.41 6.80
C PRO A 27 3.73 -3.60 7.04
N ILE A 28 3.52 -4.68 6.31
CA ILE A 28 4.54 -5.71 6.12
C ILE A 28 5.54 -5.18 5.08
N VAL A 29 6.72 -4.80 5.55
CA VAL A 29 7.80 -4.22 4.73
C VAL A 29 8.93 -5.22 4.45
N ASP A 30 8.91 -6.36 5.14
CA ASP A 30 9.87 -7.46 5.01
C ASP A 30 9.11 -8.78 5.05
N MET A 31 8.75 -9.29 3.87
CA MET A 31 7.98 -10.52 3.75
C MET A 31 8.83 -11.74 4.05
N GLU A 32 10.12 -11.73 3.72
CA GLU A 32 11.02 -12.83 4.08
C GLU A 32 11.08 -12.99 5.60
N GLN A 33 11.26 -11.89 6.34
CA GLN A 33 11.29 -11.93 7.80
C GLN A 33 9.96 -12.43 8.38
N LEU A 34 8.82 -12.03 7.81
CA LEU A 34 7.51 -12.52 8.23
C LEU A 34 7.40 -14.03 8.02
N ILE A 35 7.76 -14.55 6.84
CA ILE A 35 7.74 -16.00 6.55
C ILE A 35 8.67 -16.74 7.51
N CYS A 36 9.88 -16.24 7.75
CA CYS A 36 10.81 -16.84 8.71
C CYS A 36 10.26 -16.86 10.15
N ASN A 37 9.53 -15.82 10.55
CA ASN A 37 8.83 -15.81 11.84
C ASN A 37 7.72 -16.87 11.88
N MET A 38 6.90 -16.96 10.83
CA MET A 38 5.84 -17.97 10.71
C MET A 38 6.41 -19.41 10.76
N MET A 39 7.52 -19.67 10.08
CA MET A 39 8.24 -20.94 10.17
C MET A 39 8.67 -21.25 11.61
N ARG A 40 9.21 -20.26 12.32
CA ARG A 40 9.62 -20.40 13.72
C ARG A 40 8.43 -20.71 14.63
N TRP A 41 7.29 -20.02 14.44
CA TRP A 41 6.06 -20.26 15.20
C TRP A 41 5.48 -21.66 14.93
N ALA A 42 5.61 -22.16 13.70
CA ALA A 42 5.17 -23.49 13.31
C ALA A 42 6.17 -24.60 13.69
N GLY A 43 7.39 -24.26 14.14
CA GLY A 43 8.47 -25.21 14.40
C GLY A 43 9.02 -25.89 13.13
N VAL A 44 8.91 -25.21 11.98
CA VAL A 44 9.33 -25.69 10.66
C VAL A 44 10.73 -25.14 10.32
N SER A 45 11.64 -26.01 9.93
CA SER A 45 12.95 -25.62 9.41
C SER A 45 12.89 -25.28 7.92
N GLU A 46 13.86 -24.50 7.44
CA GLU A 46 13.97 -24.18 6.02
C GLU A 46 14.21 -25.42 5.16
N ALA A 47 15.02 -26.37 5.65
CA ALA A 47 15.27 -27.64 4.97
C ALA A 47 13.97 -28.47 4.83
N GLU A 48 13.15 -28.50 5.88
CA GLU A 48 11.87 -29.19 5.85
C GLU A 48 10.88 -28.51 4.87
N LEU A 49 10.83 -27.18 4.85
CA LEU A 49 9.99 -26.47 3.90
C LEU A 49 10.45 -26.69 2.46
N ALA A 50 11.76 -26.70 2.21
CA ALA A 50 12.32 -26.98 0.88
C ALA A 50 12.01 -28.39 0.39
N GLU A 51 12.00 -29.39 1.31
CA GLU A 51 11.66 -30.78 0.98
C GLU A 51 10.17 -30.95 0.69
N LYS A 52 9.31 -30.37 1.54
CA LYS A 52 7.85 -30.55 1.45
C LYS A 52 7.16 -29.59 0.50
N LEU A 53 7.83 -28.50 0.12
CA LEU A 53 7.38 -27.40 -0.73
C LEU A 53 6.25 -26.56 -0.11
N GLU A 54 5.25 -27.18 0.49
CA GLU A 54 4.13 -26.53 1.18
C GLU A 54 3.85 -27.22 2.51
N ILE A 55 3.67 -26.41 3.56
CA ILE A 55 3.35 -26.87 4.91
C ILE A 55 2.20 -26.05 5.47
N PRO A 56 0.99 -26.60 5.65
CA PRO A 56 -0.10 -25.92 6.33
C PRO A 56 0.23 -25.76 7.81
N THR A 57 -0.06 -24.58 8.35
CA THR A 57 0.17 -24.26 9.77
C THR A 57 -1.10 -24.36 10.60
N THR A 58 -0.94 -24.45 11.92
CA THR A 58 -2.08 -24.51 12.86
C THR A 58 -2.79 -23.16 13.02
N PHE A 59 -2.18 -22.06 12.57
CA PHE A 59 -2.77 -20.71 12.60
C PHE A 59 -3.42 -20.29 11.27
N GLY A 60 -3.63 -21.25 10.34
CA GLY A 60 -4.46 -21.07 9.15
C GLY A 60 -3.74 -20.64 7.88
N GLU A 61 -2.44 -20.35 7.95
CA GLU A 61 -1.62 -20.01 6.78
C GLU A 61 -0.87 -21.24 6.27
N THR A 62 -0.53 -21.25 4.99
CA THR A 62 0.33 -22.29 4.40
C THR A 62 1.69 -21.68 4.07
N LEU A 63 2.75 -22.26 4.65
CA LEU A 63 4.12 -21.93 4.28
C LEU A 63 4.41 -22.50 2.90
N SER A 64 5.02 -21.70 2.01
CA SER A 64 5.40 -22.10 0.66
C SER A 64 6.88 -21.84 0.42
N TRP A 65 7.60 -22.87 0.00
CA TRP A 65 8.99 -22.76 -0.39
C TRP A 65 9.18 -21.87 -1.61
N GLU A 66 8.33 -22.04 -2.62
CA GLU A 66 8.37 -21.22 -3.83
C GLU A 66 8.18 -19.73 -3.50
N TYR A 67 7.25 -19.41 -2.62
CA TYR A 67 7.01 -18.03 -2.22
C TYR A 67 8.17 -17.45 -1.41
N LEU A 68 8.80 -18.24 -0.53
CA LEU A 68 10.00 -17.80 0.19
C LEU A 68 11.16 -17.51 -0.77
N CYS A 69 11.40 -18.35 -1.76
CA CYS A 69 12.39 -18.11 -2.81
C CYS A 69 12.05 -16.84 -3.62
N TYR A 70 10.78 -16.70 -4.02
CA TYR A 70 10.31 -15.52 -4.76
C TYR A 70 10.60 -14.21 -4.02
N VAL A 71 10.28 -14.11 -2.73
CA VAL A 71 10.50 -12.86 -1.98
C VAL A 71 11.98 -12.53 -1.78
N ARG A 72 12.85 -13.55 -1.71
CA ARG A 72 14.31 -13.40 -1.66
C ARG A 72 14.88 -12.85 -2.96
N GLU A 73 14.35 -13.30 -4.10
CA GLU A 73 14.76 -12.86 -5.43
C GLU A 73 14.20 -11.49 -5.80
N HIS A 74 13.10 -11.07 -5.15
CA HIS A 74 12.39 -9.82 -5.44
C HIS A 74 12.34 -8.91 -4.20
N PRO A 75 13.48 -8.34 -3.77
CA PRO A 75 13.50 -7.43 -2.63
C PRO A 75 12.69 -6.18 -2.90
N VAL A 76 12.04 -5.65 -1.85
CA VAL A 76 11.25 -4.42 -1.96
C VAL A 76 12.12 -3.25 -2.38
N SER A 77 11.73 -2.61 -3.50
CA SER A 77 12.22 -1.31 -3.94
C SER A 77 11.04 -0.34 -3.97
N TRP A 78 11.16 0.80 -3.27
CA TRP A 78 10.06 1.74 -3.12
C TRP A 78 10.58 3.16 -3.00
N GLU A 79 10.16 4.05 -3.89
CA GLU A 79 10.63 5.44 -3.96
C GLU A 79 9.50 6.46 -3.85
N ILE A 80 8.24 5.98 -3.78
CA ILE A 80 7.06 6.85 -3.66
C ILE A 80 7.05 7.52 -2.27
N PRO A 81 6.77 8.83 -2.16
CA PRO A 81 6.61 9.50 -0.89
C PRO A 81 5.63 8.76 0.01
N THR A 82 6.06 8.42 1.22
CA THR A 82 5.34 7.45 2.07
C THR A 82 5.14 7.97 3.48
N HIS A 83 3.92 7.81 3.97
CA HIS A 83 3.54 8.01 5.36
C HIS A 83 3.14 6.68 5.98
N ILE A 84 3.74 6.35 7.12
CA ILE A 84 3.49 5.11 7.84
C ILE A 84 2.89 5.41 9.20
N LEU A 85 1.78 4.75 9.53
CA LEU A 85 1.27 4.62 10.88
C LEU A 85 1.60 3.21 11.38
N TYR A 86 2.22 3.12 12.57
CA TYR A 86 2.69 1.87 13.14
C TYR A 86 2.29 1.76 14.61
N GLY A 87 1.82 0.60 15.03
CA GLY A 87 1.52 0.29 16.44
C GLY A 87 2.77 -0.11 17.20
N GLU A 88 3.03 0.52 18.35
CA GLU A 88 4.22 0.22 19.16
C GLU A 88 4.33 -1.26 19.56
N LYS A 89 3.18 -1.94 19.73
CA LYS A 89 3.06 -3.36 20.10
C LYS A 89 2.78 -4.27 18.92
N ASP A 90 3.11 -3.82 17.70
CA ASP A 90 3.00 -4.66 16.51
C ASP A 90 3.89 -5.91 16.67
N ASP A 91 3.31 -7.09 16.50
CA ASP A 91 3.95 -8.39 16.68
C ASP A 91 4.34 -9.09 15.35
N LEU A 92 3.92 -8.52 14.21
CA LEU A 92 4.24 -9.06 12.89
C LEU A 92 5.48 -8.41 12.27
N THR A 93 5.62 -7.09 12.44
CA THR A 93 6.79 -6.34 11.98
C THR A 93 7.46 -5.68 13.19
N SER A 94 8.76 -5.91 13.40
CA SER A 94 9.45 -5.30 14.55
C SER A 94 9.62 -3.78 14.38
N MET A 95 9.71 -3.06 15.50
CA MET A 95 10.03 -1.62 15.51
C MET A 95 11.36 -1.32 14.80
N GLU A 96 12.32 -2.21 14.89
CA GLU A 96 13.62 -2.08 14.22
C GLU A 96 13.46 -2.17 12.71
N THR A 97 12.74 -3.18 12.23
CA THR A 97 12.45 -3.39 10.80
C THR A 97 11.72 -2.21 10.19
N ILE A 98 10.66 -1.71 10.85
CA ILE A 98 9.89 -0.58 10.32
C ILE A 98 10.70 0.72 10.30
N LYS A 99 11.54 0.97 11.32
CA LYS A 99 12.45 2.12 11.36
C LYS A 99 13.50 2.05 10.26
N ALA A 100 14.09 0.87 10.04
CA ALA A 100 15.07 0.66 8.97
C ALA A 100 14.45 0.92 7.60
N PHE A 101 13.25 0.40 7.34
CA PHE A 101 12.50 0.65 6.11
C PHE A 101 12.18 2.15 5.93
N ALA A 102 11.65 2.81 6.97
CA ALA A 102 11.33 4.23 6.91
C ALA A 102 12.56 5.08 6.59
N LYS A 103 13.70 4.78 7.23
CA LYS A 103 14.97 5.47 6.98
C LYS A 103 15.47 5.24 5.54
N LYS A 104 15.46 3.98 5.07
CA LYS A 104 15.93 3.61 3.72
C LYS A 104 15.13 4.32 2.63
N ASN A 105 13.82 4.45 2.81
CA ASN A 105 12.90 4.98 1.80
C ASN A 105 12.46 6.43 2.08
N ASN A 106 13.13 7.12 3.03
CA ASN A 106 12.77 8.49 3.44
C ASN A 106 11.27 8.65 3.76
N ALA A 107 10.66 7.64 4.40
CA ALA A 107 9.26 7.63 4.75
C ALA A 107 9.01 8.31 6.11
N GLU A 108 7.90 9.02 6.24
CA GLU A 108 7.45 9.58 7.51
C GLU A 108 6.82 8.48 8.38
N LEU A 109 7.42 8.20 9.54
CA LEU A 109 6.93 7.21 10.48
C LEU A 109 6.23 7.86 11.68
N THR A 110 4.96 7.53 11.87
CA THR A 110 4.19 7.85 13.08
C THR A 110 3.99 6.57 13.88
N VAL A 111 4.39 6.58 15.14
CA VAL A 111 4.19 5.45 16.06
C VAL A 111 3.07 5.79 17.03
N MET A 112 2.07 4.92 17.12
CA MET A 112 1.04 5.00 18.15
C MET A 112 1.51 4.29 19.41
N PRO A 113 1.70 4.99 20.54
CA PRO A 113 2.04 4.34 21.81
C PRO A 113 0.98 3.33 22.22
N GLY A 114 1.40 2.11 22.57
CA GLY A 114 0.50 1.02 22.97
C GLY A 114 -0.41 0.49 21.85
N GLY A 115 -0.27 0.99 20.62
CA GLY A 115 -1.01 0.48 19.45
C GLY A 115 -0.57 -0.93 19.06
N GLU A 116 -1.49 -1.74 18.59
CA GLU A 116 -1.29 -3.11 18.12
C GLU A 116 -1.24 -3.15 16.58
N HIS A 117 -0.89 -4.30 16.00
CA HIS A 117 -0.91 -4.48 14.54
C HIS A 117 -2.29 -4.14 13.94
N TRP A 118 -3.35 -4.60 14.58
CA TRP A 118 -4.73 -4.30 14.23
C TRP A 118 -5.26 -3.12 15.04
N PHE A 119 -5.48 -2.00 14.39
CA PHE A 119 -6.11 -0.83 15.00
C PHE A 119 -7.61 -1.09 15.18
N HIS A 120 -8.01 -1.77 16.26
CA HIS A 120 -9.37 -2.26 16.48
C HIS A 120 -10.08 -1.69 17.71
N THR A 121 -9.34 -1.15 18.69
CA THR A 121 -9.98 -0.50 19.83
C THR A 121 -10.49 0.87 19.47
N LYS A 122 -11.46 1.39 20.23
CA LYS A 122 -12.01 2.74 19.99
C LYS A 122 -10.92 3.81 19.98
N GLU A 123 -9.95 3.70 20.88
CA GLU A 123 -8.83 4.62 20.99
C GLU A 123 -7.89 4.53 19.77
N GLN A 124 -7.55 3.30 19.37
CA GLN A 124 -6.72 3.05 18.20
C GLN A 124 -7.39 3.55 16.91
N MET A 125 -8.69 3.29 16.76
CA MET A 125 -9.47 3.78 15.61
C MET A 125 -9.55 5.31 15.58
N GLN A 126 -9.69 5.95 16.73
CA GLN A 126 -9.70 7.41 16.82
C GLN A 126 -8.33 8.01 16.45
N PHE A 127 -7.25 7.37 16.89
CA PHE A 127 -5.89 7.77 16.52
C PHE A 127 -5.67 7.65 15.01
N LEU A 128 -6.06 6.52 14.42
CA LEU A 128 -6.01 6.27 12.97
C LEU A 128 -6.81 7.32 12.19
N ASP A 129 -8.03 7.61 12.60
CA ASP A 129 -8.89 8.62 11.98
C ASP A 129 -8.23 10.01 11.98
N ASN A 130 -7.66 10.42 13.11
CA ASN A 130 -6.96 11.68 13.23
C ASN A 130 -5.71 11.71 12.36
N TRP A 131 -4.95 10.60 12.33
CA TRP A 131 -3.78 10.48 11.49
C TRP A 131 -4.12 10.62 9.99
N ILE A 132 -5.19 9.99 9.52
CA ILE A 132 -5.68 10.10 8.14
C ILE A 132 -6.13 11.52 7.82
N LYS A 133 -6.93 12.14 8.72
CA LYS A 133 -7.48 13.50 8.50
C LYS A 133 -6.39 14.55 8.36
N ASN A 134 -5.35 14.45 9.17
CA ASN A 134 -4.24 15.41 9.18
C ASN A 134 -3.33 15.30 7.94
N ARG A 135 -3.46 14.24 7.12
CA ARG A 135 -2.63 13.98 5.94
C ARG A 135 -3.39 14.05 4.60
N ARG A 136 -4.70 14.26 4.65
CA ARG A 136 -5.42 14.56 3.41
C ARG A 136 -4.97 15.94 2.93
N PRO A 137 -4.54 16.10 1.66
CA PRO A 137 -4.34 17.42 1.11
C PRO A 137 -5.64 18.21 1.33
N CYS A 138 -5.53 19.44 1.83
CA CYS A 138 -6.67 20.35 1.88
C CYS A 138 -7.29 20.35 0.49
N LYS A 139 -8.55 19.93 0.37
CA LYS A 139 -9.32 20.25 -0.83
C LYS A 139 -9.28 21.75 -0.93
N GLU A 140 -8.72 22.28 -2.01
CA GLU A 140 -8.86 23.68 -2.34
C GLU A 140 -10.32 24.02 -2.16
N THR A 141 -10.61 24.98 -1.30
CA THR A 141 -11.93 25.56 -1.12
C THR A 141 -12.36 26.02 -2.51
N GLU A 142 -13.40 25.37 -3.06
CA GLU A 142 -14.07 25.89 -4.24
C GLU A 142 -14.36 27.37 -3.99
N ASN A 143 -13.67 28.22 -4.72
CA ASN A 143 -13.96 29.63 -4.81
C ASN A 143 -15.39 29.77 -5.35
N LYS A 144 -16.33 29.97 -4.45
CA LYS A 144 -17.66 30.47 -4.78
C LYS A 144 -17.56 31.96 -5.09
N ASP A 145 -16.87 32.28 -6.17
CA ASP A 145 -17.01 33.60 -6.78
C ASP A 145 -17.78 33.39 -8.08
N GLY A 146 -19.04 33.85 -7.98
CA GLY A 146 -19.97 33.85 -9.08
C GLY A 146 -19.41 34.66 -10.26
N LEU A 147 -19.31 34.03 -11.40
CA LEU A 147 -19.32 34.73 -12.68
C LEU A 147 -20.49 34.22 -13.51
N ALA A 148 -21.36 35.17 -13.81
CA ALA A 148 -22.53 35.03 -14.64
C ALA A 148 -22.21 34.39 -15.99
N SER A 149 -23.06 33.48 -16.42
CA SER A 149 -23.10 32.93 -17.77
C SER A 149 -23.27 34.04 -18.81
N PRO A 150 -22.52 34.04 -19.92
CA PRO A 150 -22.96 34.78 -21.10
C PRO A 150 -23.91 33.88 -21.91
N ALA A 151 -24.96 34.52 -22.36
CA ALA A 151 -26.06 33.96 -23.15
C ALA A 151 -25.58 33.29 -24.45
N TYR A 152 -26.14 32.12 -24.70
CA TYR A 152 -26.00 31.39 -25.96
C TYR A 152 -26.84 32.07 -27.04
N SER A 153 -26.20 32.68 -28.03
CA SER A 153 -26.85 33.14 -29.26
C SER A 153 -26.72 32.04 -30.33
N SER A 154 -27.88 31.61 -30.80
CA SER A 154 -28.10 30.70 -31.89
C SER A 154 -27.63 31.25 -33.23
N GLY A 155 -26.81 30.53 -33.97
CA GLY A 155 -26.44 30.81 -35.36
C GLY A 155 -26.35 29.53 -36.18
N ASN A 156 -27.35 29.35 -37.03
CA ASN A 156 -27.49 28.29 -38.05
C ASN A 156 -26.44 28.37 -39.17
N ARG A 157 -26.09 27.23 -39.72
CA ARG A 157 -25.95 26.77 -41.16
C ARG A 157 -24.71 25.90 -41.36
N ALA A 158 -24.90 24.63 -41.69
CA ALA A 158 -25.13 24.04 -43.05
C ALA A 158 -23.86 23.81 -43.90
N GLY A 159 -23.71 22.59 -44.40
CA GLY A 159 -22.86 22.18 -45.54
C GLY A 159 -21.80 21.15 -45.16
N ALA A 160 -21.98 19.88 -45.40
CA ALA A 160 -21.94 19.04 -46.59
C ALA A 160 -20.55 18.45 -46.89
N ASP A 161 -20.55 17.13 -47.09
CA ASP A 161 -19.63 16.30 -47.95
C ASP A 161 -18.18 16.13 -47.44
N GLY A 162 -17.61 14.96 -47.37
CA GLY A 162 -17.74 13.71 -48.08
C GLY A 162 -16.43 12.93 -48.01
N LEU A 163 -16.56 11.61 -48.18
CA LEU A 163 -15.53 10.64 -48.66
C LEU A 163 -14.50 10.08 -47.66
N ARG A 164 -14.72 8.84 -47.18
CA ARG A 164 -14.16 7.54 -47.63
C ARG A 164 -12.63 7.51 -47.84
N HIS A 165 -11.99 6.64 -47.10
CA HIS A 165 -11.22 5.42 -47.54
C HIS A 165 -10.37 4.97 -46.34
N GLN A 166 -10.59 3.80 -45.81
CA GLN A 166 -10.14 2.44 -46.17
C GLN A 166 -8.68 2.12 -45.85
N LYS A 167 -8.53 1.12 -44.92
CA LYS A 167 -7.55 -0.01 -44.88
C LYS A 167 -6.08 0.38 -44.64
N SER A 168 -5.35 -0.31 -43.92
CA SER A 168 -5.07 -1.66 -43.44
C SER A 168 -3.66 -1.68 -42.85
N CYS A 169 -3.42 -2.42 -41.94
CA CYS A 169 -2.55 -3.46 -41.40
C CYS A 169 -2.26 -3.23 -39.95
#